data_f5145850146b115ea5b68d153df33f5d
#
_entry.id   f5145850146b115ea5b68d153df33f5d
#
_cell.length_a   1.000
_cell.length_b   1.000
_cell.length_c   1.000
_cell.angle_alpha   90.00
_cell.angle_beta   90.00
_cell.angle_gamma   90.00
#
_symmetry.space_group_name_H-M   'P 1'
#
loop_
_entity.id
_entity.type
_entity.pdbx_description
1 polymer ?
#
loop_
_entity_poly.entity_id
_entity_poly.type
_entity_poly.pdbx_seq_one_letter_code
_entity_poly.pdbx_strand_id
1 'polypeptide(L)'
;VTSHLEQLNDKEDFSDWMDKNNNDVDAFIELVEADIKNQPSPEQAYLDRFGIKPANALFGMHFDPLNFFYDGLIPSVGLTLIAALPKTGKSWFVLNLAKHMDGNGEPVHYLAAEDNERRLKDRIEKVFRDGVRHLTYHAVMSSETPLPRGEGALFHIEQIVKGTGAKCVIIDTVQSILNP
;
A
#
# COMPACT_ATOMS: atom_id res chain seq x y z
N VAL A 1 -10.47 -24.93 -16.49
CA VAL A 1 -10.65 -25.25 -15.07
C VAL A 1 -9.70 -26.40 -14.76
N THR A 2 -8.53 -26.10 -14.28
CA THR A 2 -7.57 -27.11 -13.77
C THR A 2 -7.90 -27.32 -12.31
N SER A 3 -8.69 -28.34 -11.99
CA SER A 3 -8.79 -28.83 -10.61
C SER A 3 -7.44 -29.46 -10.26
N HIS A 4 -6.70 -28.90 -9.33
CA HIS A 4 -5.57 -29.57 -8.71
C HIS A 4 -6.15 -30.56 -7.71
N LEU A 5 -6.28 -31.83 -8.12
CA LEU A 5 -6.54 -32.91 -7.18
C LEU A 5 -5.30 -33.01 -6.27
N GLU A 6 -5.44 -32.77 -4.97
CA GLU A 6 -4.32 -32.80 -3.99
C GLU A 6 -3.55 -34.13 -3.98
N GLN A 7 -4.12 -35.19 -4.54
CA GLN A 7 -3.51 -36.53 -4.63
C GLN A 7 -2.69 -36.74 -5.91
N LEU A 8 -2.76 -35.80 -6.87
CA LEU A 8 -1.91 -35.83 -8.06
C LEU A 8 -0.69 -34.94 -7.80
N ASN A 9 0.50 -35.47 -8.03
CA ASN A 9 1.71 -34.65 -8.04
C ASN A 9 1.68 -33.69 -9.24
N ASP A 10 2.35 -32.54 -9.15
CA ASP A 10 2.37 -31.47 -10.18
C ASP A 10 2.72 -31.93 -11.63
N LYS A 11 3.13 -33.18 -11.82
CA LYS A 11 3.53 -33.76 -13.10
C LYS A 11 2.73 -34.99 -13.47
N GLU A 12 1.77 -35.41 -12.66
CA GLU A 12 0.93 -36.57 -12.93
C GLU A 12 -0.34 -36.18 -13.65
N ASP A 13 -0.70 -36.91 -14.70
CA ASP A 13 -1.96 -36.76 -15.39
C ASP A 13 -2.96 -37.88 -15.00
N PHE A 14 -4.13 -37.83 -15.61
CA PHE A 14 -5.17 -38.85 -15.38
C PHE A 14 -4.69 -40.27 -15.68
N SER A 15 -3.88 -40.46 -16.70
CA SER A 15 -3.37 -41.78 -17.11
C SER A 15 -2.43 -42.34 -16.04
N ASP A 16 -1.54 -41.51 -15.51
CA ASP A 16 -0.62 -41.88 -14.45
C ASP A 16 -1.36 -42.34 -13.17
N TRP A 17 -2.45 -41.63 -12.84
CA TRP A 17 -3.27 -41.96 -11.68
C TRP A 17 -4.00 -43.29 -11.90
N MET A 18 -4.59 -43.50 -13.09
CA MET A 18 -5.29 -44.75 -13.42
C MET A 18 -4.37 -45.95 -13.35
N ASP A 19 -3.17 -45.87 -13.89
CA ASP A 19 -2.18 -46.94 -13.86
C ASP A 19 -1.78 -47.33 -12.41
N LYS A 20 -1.66 -46.33 -11.53
CA LYS A 20 -1.34 -46.55 -10.11
C LYS A 20 -2.49 -47.18 -9.30
N ASN A 21 -3.73 -46.93 -9.71
CA ASN A 21 -4.92 -47.40 -8.99
C ASN A 21 -5.67 -48.51 -9.71
N ASN A 22 -4.96 -49.38 -10.46
CA ASN A 22 -5.49 -50.54 -11.14
C ASN A 22 -6.64 -50.26 -12.13
N ASN A 23 -6.63 -49.09 -12.75
CA ASN A 23 -7.68 -48.61 -13.67
C ASN A 23 -9.08 -48.55 -13.02
N ASP A 24 -9.16 -48.23 -11.73
CA ASP A 24 -10.41 -48.11 -10.99
C ASP A 24 -11.08 -46.75 -11.30
N VAL A 25 -11.99 -46.76 -12.26
CA VAL A 25 -12.74 -45.61 -12.71
C VAL A 25 -13.70 -45.10 -11.62
N ASP A 26 -14.30 -46.00 -10.86
CA ASP A 26 -15.25 -45.64 -9.81
C ASP A 26 -14.56 -44.87 -8.68
N ALA A 27 -13.37 -45.33 -8.27
CA ALA A 27 -12.53 -44.64 -7.31
C ALA A 27 -12.09 -43.26 -7.78
N PHE A 28 -11.83 -43.09 -9.09
CA PHE A 28 -11.52 -41.76 -9.66
C PHE A 28 -12.72 -40.85 -9.65
N ILE A 29 -13.92 -41.35 -10.00
CA ILE A 29 -15.15 -40.57 -9.94
C ILE A 29 -15.44 -40.09 -8.50
N GLU A 30 -15.31 -40.95 -7.51
CA GLU A 30 -15.48 -40.59 -6.10
C GLU A 30 -14.48 -39.52 -5.67
N LEU A 31 -13.22 -39.60 -6.12
CA LEU A 31 -12.19 -38.60 -5.85
C LEU A 31 -12.55 -37.23 -6.45
N VAL A 32 -12.99 -37.20 -7.70
CA VAL A 32 -13.41 -35.99 -8.39
C VAL A 32 -14.66 -35.37 -7.75
N GLU A 33 -15.64 -36.20 -7.40
CA GLU A 33 -16.84 -35.71 -6.70
C GLU A 33 -16.53 -35.13 -5.32
N ALA A 34 -15.61 -35.75 -4.59
CA ALA A 34 -15.14 -35.23 -3.31
C ALA A 34 -14.41 -33.89 -3.48
N ASP A 35 -13.55 -33.74 -4.50
CA ASP A 35 -12.85 -32.51 -4.81
C ASP A 35 -13.83 -31.39 -5.18
N ILE A 36 -14.82 -31.68 -6.02
CA ILE A 36 -15.88 -30.72 -6.40
C ILE A 36 -16.68 -30.26 -5.18
N LYS A 37 -16.99 -31.17 -4.25
CA LYS A 37 -17.73 -30.84 -3.01
C LYS A 37 -16.90 -29.99 -2.06
N ASN A 38 -15.58 -30.14 -2.07
CA ASN A 38 -14.67 -29.40 -1.20
C ASN A 38 -14.24 -28.05 -1.77
N GLN A 39 -14.47 -27.79 -3.05
CA GLN A 39 -14.19 -26.48 -3.63
C GLN A 39 -15.09 -25.42 -3.01
N PRO A 40 -14.56 -24.25 -2.65
CA PRO A 40 -15.39 -23.14 -2.19
C PRO A 40 -16.38 -22.75 -3.29
N SER A 41 -17.61 -22.42 -2.91
CA SER A 41 -18.57 -21.89 -3.88
C SER A 41 -18.00 -20.66 -4.59
N PRO A 42 -18.48 -20.31 -5.80
CA PRO A 42 -18.05 -19.08 -6.48
C PRO A 42 -18.19 -17.84 -5.61
N GLU A 43 -19.21 -17.78 -4.78
CA GLU A 43 -19.45 -16.71 -3.82
C GLU A 43 -18.40 -16.72 -2.71
N GLN A 44 -18.06 -17.89 -2.16
CA GLN A 44 -17.02 -18.01 -1.13
C GLN A 44 -15.66 -17.66 -1.70
N ALA A 45 -15.32 -18.14 -2.90
CA ALA A 45 -14.08 -17.78 -3.60
C ALA A 45 -13.98 -16.27 -3.86
N TYR A 46 -15.10 -15.60 -4.13
CA TYR A 46 -15.17 -14.15 -4.25
C TYR A 46 -14.87 -13.46 -2.91
N LEU A 47 -15.52 -13.90 -1.83
CA LEU A 47 -15.29 -13.34 -0.49
C LEU A 47 -13.82 -13.49 -0.06
N ASP A 48 -13.24 -14.68 -0.26
CA ASP A 48 -11.86 -14.97 0.08
C ASP A 48 -10.87 -14.12 -0.74
N ARG A 49 -11.14 -13.96 -2.04
CA ARG A 49 -10.32 -13.14 -2.94
C ARG A 49 -10.23 -11.68 -2.48
N PHE A 50 -11.32 -11.14 -1.94
CA PHE A 50 -11.38 -9.76 -1.44
C PHE A 50 -11.12 -9.65 0.07
N GLY A 51 -10.78 -10.75 0.74
CA GLY A 51 -10.51 -10.77 2.18
C GLY A 51 -11.74 -10.44 3.03
N ILE A 52 -12.96 -10.68 2.52
CA ILE A 52 -14.21 -10.43 3.22
C ILE A 52 -14.41 -11.54 4.25
N LYS A 53 -14.41 -11.18 5.53
CA LYS A 53 -14.52 -12.11 6.65
C LYS A 53 -15.65 -11.70 7.59
N PRO A 54 -16.26 -12.62 8.31
CA PRO A 54 -17.23 -12.28 9.35
C PRO A 54 -16.55 -11.52 10.50
N ALA A 55 -17.21 -10.51 11.04
CA ALA A 55 -16.63 -9.63 12.06
C ALA A 55 -16.17 -10.37 13.34
N ASN A 56 -16.81 -11.50 13.68
CA ASN A 56 -16.40 -12.32 14.82
C ASN A 56 -14.97 -12.91 14.68
N ALA A 57 -14.44 -13.02 13.46
CA ALA A 57 -13.07 -13.44 13.25
C ALA A 57 -12.04 -12.46 13.86
N LEU A 58 -12.43 -11.20 14.09
CA LEU A 58 -11.58 -10.18 14.73
C LEU A 58 -11.31 -10.44 16.21
N PHE A 59 -12.22 -11.10 16.92
CA PHE A 59 -12.09 -11.29 18.37
C PHE A 59 -10.90 -12.17 18.80
N GLY A 60 -10.40 -13.02 17.89
CA GLY A 60 -9.21 -13.85 18.15
C GLY A 60 -7.92 -13.25 17.62
N MET A 61 -7.96 -12.10 16.94
CA MET A 61 -6.77 -11.49 16.35
C MET A 61 -6.02 -10.65 17.35
N HIS A 62 -4.70 -10.80 17.36
CA HIS A 62 -3.80 -9.93 18.12
C HIS A 62 -3.19 -8.92 17.16
N PHE A 63 -3.25 -7.65 17.54
CA PHE A 63 -2.64 -6.56 16.77
C PHE A 63 -1.56 -5.88 17.61
N ASP A 64 -0.45 -5.54 16.99
CA ASP A 64 0.55 -4.71 17.63
C ASP A 64 -0.03 -3.32 17.94
N PRO A 65 0.46 -2.65 19.00
CA PRO A 65 0.07 -1.29 19.32
C PRO A 65 0.33 -0.33 18.14
N LEU A 66 -0.58 0.64 17.96
CA LEU A 66 -0.39 1.68 16.95
C LEU A 66 0.85 2.51 17.28
N ASN A 67 1.77 2.57 16.32
CA ASN A 67 2.91 3.49 16.37
C ASN A 67 2.53 4.81 15.69
N PHE A 68 3.19 5.90 16.08
CA PHE A 68 2.93 7.24 15.56
C PHE A 68 4.23 7.88 15.08
N PHE A 69 4.17 8.58 13.95
CA PHE A 69 5.24 9.49 13.51
C PHE A 69 5.25 10.79 14.30
N TYR A 70 4.08 11.21 14.78
CA TYR A 70 3.95 12.33 15.69
C TYR A 70 2.97 11.93 16.79
N ASP A 71 3.43 12.00 18.01
CA ASP A 71 2.83 11.36 19.18
C ASP A 71 1.33 11.59 19.32
N GLY A 72 0.55 10.52 19.23
CA GLY A 72 -0.91 10.53 19.32
C GLY A 72 -1.66 11.22 18.17
N LEU A 73 -0.94 11.83 17.20
CA LEU A 73 -1.58 12.63 16.14
C LEU A 73 -1.49 11.99 14.76
N ILE A 74 -0.31 11.54 14.35
CA ILE A 74 -0.08 10.98 13.02
C ILE A 74 0.33 9.53 13.16
N PRO A 75 -0.56 8.56 12.87
CA PRO A 75 -0.21 7.15 12.91
C PRO A 75 0.82 6.81 11.84
N SER A 76 1.69 5.83 12.14
CA SER A 76 2.73 5.39 11.23
C SER A 76 2.20 4.51 10.08
N VAL A 77 0.95 4.11 10.16
CA VAL A 77 0.28 3.27 9.15
C VAL A 77 -1.05 3.91 8.75
N GLY A 78 -1.31 3.95 7.45
CA GLY A 78 -2.55 4.44 6.89
C GLY A 78 -2.45 5.81 6.25
N LEU A 79 -3.59 6.43 6.01
CA LEU A 79 -3.74 7.74 5.38
C LEU A 79 -4.22 8.77 6.41
N THR A 80 -3.49 9.88 6.55
CA THR A 80 -3.91 11.02 7.35
C THR A 80 -4.23 12.21 6.45
N LEU A 81 -5.43 12.76 6.55
CA LEU A 81 -5.85 13.96 5.83
C LEU A 81 -5.87 15.17 6.78
N ILE A 82 -5.09 16.21 6.43
CA ILE A 82 -5.05 17.48 7.16
C ILE A 82 -5.81 18.52 6.35
N ALA A 83 -7.01 18.88 6.83
CA ALA A 83 -7.88 19.86 6.19
C ALA A 83 -7.93 21.15 7.02
N ALA A 84 -7.78 22.30 6.33
CA ALA A 84 -7.91 23.62 6.92
C ALA A 84 -8.12 24.68 5.83
N LEU A 85 -8.58 25.86 6.21
CA LEU A 85 -8.78 27.00 5.29
C LEU A 85 -7.44 27.42 4.63
N PRO A 86 -7.48 28.07 3.46
CA PRO A 86 -6.27 28.64 2.85
C PRO A 86 -5.53 29.58 3.83
N LYS A 87 -4.21 29.63 3.74
CA LYS A 87 -3.33 30.50 4.56
C LYS A 87 -3.33 30.23 6.08
N THR A 88 -3.87 29.11 6.56
CA THR A 88 -3.88 28.73 7.98
C THR A 88 -2.57 28.08 8.46
N GLY A 89 -1.61 27.86 7.57
CA GLY A 89 -0.31 27.30 7.94
C GLY A 89 -0.16 25.78 7.71
N LYS A 90 -1.05 25.13 6.94
CA LYS A 90 -0.95 23.71 6.62
C LYS A 90 0.47 23.27 6.20
N SER A 91 1.03 23.94 5.18
CA SER A 91 2.37 23.63 4.66
C SER A 91 3.46 23.78 5.73
N TRP A 92 3.34 24.77 6.61
CA TRP A 92 4.26 24.92 7.74
C TRP A 92 4.13 23.79 8.75
N PHE A 93 2.91 23.36 9.03
CA PHE A 93 2.65 22.25 9.93
C PHE A 93 3.26 20.95 9.39
N VAL A 94 3.00 20.60 8.11
CA VAL A 94 3.53 19.35 7.53
C VAL A 94 5.04 19.39 7.33
N LEU A 95 5.65 20.55 7.10
CA LEU A 95 7.12 20.69 7.10
C LEU A 95 7.73 20.51 8.50
N ASN A 96 7.05 20.98 9.56
CA ASN A 96 7.49 20.72 10.93
C ASN A 96 7.33 19.24 11.31
N LEU A 97 6.29 18.57 10.83
CA LEU A 97 6.14 17.13 10.94
C LEU A 97 7.31 16.41 10.24
N ALA A 98 7.62 16.80 8.98
CA ALA A 98 8.77 16.26 8.27
C ALA A 98 10.09 16.48 9.02
N LYS A 99 10.28 17.64 9.62
CA LYS A 99 11.45 17.93 10.47
C LYS A 99 11.52 17.01 11.68
N HIS A 100 10.39 16.77 12.35
CA HIS A 100 10.33 15.87 13.49
C HIS A 100 10.73 14.45 13.09
N MET A 101 10.19 13.95 11.98
CA MET A 101 10.55 12.64 11.44
C MET A 101 12.02 12.56 11.03
N ASP A 102 12.53 13.58 10.32
CA ASP A 102 13.96 13.68 9.96
C ASP A 102 14.88 13.62 11.18
N GLY A 103 14.50 14.32 12.24
CA GLY A 103 15.22 14.31 13.54
C GLY A 103 15.23 12.95 14.23
N ASN A 104 14.21 12.14 14.02
CA ASN A 104 14.10 10.76 14.51
C ASN A 104 14.74 9.72 13.58
N GLY A 105 15.33 10.15 12.46
CA GLY A 105 15.93 9.24 11.49
C GLY A 105 14.91 8.53 10.60
N GLU A 106 13.69 9.05 10.52
CA GLU A 106 12.60 8.49 9.69
C GLU A 106 12.60 9.15 8.31
N PRO A 107 12.89 8.41 7.23
CA PRO A 107 12.90 8.99 5.88
C PRO A 107 11.52 9.48 5.45
N VAL A 108 11.46 10.73 4.94
CA VAL A 108 10.23 11.38 4.49
C VAL A 108 10.40 11.86 3.06
N HIS A 109 9.36 11.72 2.25
CA HIS A 109 9.28 12.35 0.95
C HIS A 109 8.22 13.45 0.95
N TYR A 110 8.61 14.67 0.55
CA TYR A 110 7.72 15.83 0.47
C TYR A 110 7.40 16.15 -0.99
N LEU A 111 6.17 15.89 -1.40
CA LEU A 111 5.66 16.21 -2.72
C LEU A 111 4.97 17.58 -2.66
N ALA A 112 5.67 18.61 -3.16
CA ALA A 112 5.18 19.99 -3.21
C ALA A 112 4.43 20.22 -4.52
N ALA A 113 3.09 20.09 -4.49
CA ALA A 113 2.25 20.22 -5.67
C ALA A 113 1.89 21.66 -6.04
N GLU A 114 2.02 22.61 -5.10
CA GLU A 114 1.71 24.03 -5.31
C GLU A 114 2.94 24.95 -5.25
N ASP A 115 4.04 24.48 -4.69
CA ASP A 115 5.26 25.26 -4.57
C ASP A 115 6.28 24.93 -5.65
N ASN A 116 6.93 25.94 -6.18
CA ASN A 116 8.15 25.77 -6.95
C ASN A 116 9.35 25.60 -6.00
N GLU A 117 10.49 25.17 -6.55
CA GLU A 117 11.71 24.92 -5.76
C GLU A 117 12.17 26.11 -4.95
N ARG A 118 12.06 27.34 -5.48
CA ARG A 118 12.48 28.55 -4.78
C ARG A 118 11.67 28.78 -3.50
N ARG A 119 10.33 28.65 -3.56
CA ARG A 119 9.48 28.78 -2.36
C ARG A 119 9.68 27.63 -1.39
N LEU A 120 9.83 26.43 -1.91
CA LEU A 120 10.09 25.26 -1.09
C LEU A 120 11.42 25.38 -0.35
N LYS A 121 12.48 25.83 -1.03
CA LYS A 121 13.79 26.12 -0.42
C LYS A 121 13.67 27.10 0.74
N ASP A 122 13.03 28.26 0.50
CA ASP A 122 12.84 29.28 1.55
C ASP A 122 12.11 28.72 2.80
N ARG A 123 11.18 27.81 2.61
CA ARG A 123 10.45 27.17 3.71
C ARG A 123 11.31 26.14 4.43
N ILE A 124 12.01 25.27 3.70
CA ILE A 124 12.89 24.26 4.26
C ILE A 124 14.00 24.91 5.08
N GLU A 125 14.66 25.95 4.56
CA GLU A 125 15.70 26.68 5.27
C GLU A 125 15.21 27.30 6.61
N LYS A 126 13.96 27.78 6.64
CA LYS A 126 13.36 28.33 7.86
C LYS A 126 13.00 27.27 8.89
N VAL A 127 12.58 26.08 8.44
CA VAL A 127 12.16 24.98 9.32
C VAL A 127 13.37 24.15 9.76
N PHE A 128 14.24 23.77 8.82
CA PHE A 128 15.38 22.86 9.05
C PHE A 128 16.69 23.65 9.26
N ARG A 129 16.73 24.51 10.26
CA ARG A 129 17.90 25.38 10.54
C ARG A 129 19.21 24.63 10.77
N ASP A 130 19.10 23.39 11.28
CA ASP A 130 20.25 22.56 11.63
C ASP A 130 20.61 21.55 10.52
N GLY A 131 20.02 21.73 9.33
CA GLY A 131 20.22 20.86 8.17
C GLY A 131 19.16 19.76 8.02
N VAL A 132 19.23 19.08 6.89
CA VAL A 132 18.30 18.03 6.45
C VAL A 132 19.08 16.74 6.25
N ARG A 133 18.58 15.60 6.69
CA ARG A 133 19.28 14.30 6.60
C ARG A 133 18.47 13.24 5.86
N HIS A 134 17.18 13.16 6.13
CA HIS A 134 16.29 12.08 5.68
C HIS A 134 15.05 12.58 4.92
N LEU A 135 15.03 13.87 4.54
CA LEU A 135 13.97 14.46 3.72
C LEU A 135 14.37 14.49 2.25
N THR A 136 13.57 13.90 1.41
CA THR A 136 13.60 14.07 -0.05
C THR A 136 12.41 14.89 -0.51
N TYR A 137 12.48 15.54 -1.66
CA TYR A 137 11.37 16.35 -2.16
C TYR A 137 11.15 16.18 -3.66
N HIS A 138 9.94 16.50 -4.10
CA HIS A 138 9.55 16.67 -5.48
C HIS A 138 8.74 17.97 -5.62
N ALA A 139 9.31 19.01 -6.23
CA ALA A 139 8.59 20.24 -6.56
C ALA A 139 7.95 20.10 -7.94
N VAL A 140 6.66 19.77 -7.97
CA VAL A 140 5.92 19.42 -9.19
C VAL A 140 5.93 20.56 -10.21
N MET A 141 5.80 21.80 -9.76
CA MET A 141 5.81 22.98 -10.63
C MET A 141 7.17 23.27 -11.27
N SER A 142 8.25 22.68 -10.78
CA SER A 142 9.60 22.80 -11.32
C SER A 142 10.03 21.56 -12.11
N SER A 143 9.19 20.54 -12.16
CA SER A 143 9.48 19.31 -12.89
C SER A 143 9.09 19.44 -14.36
N GLU A 144 9.93 18.96 -15.27
CA GLU A 144 9.62 18.87 -16.70
C GLU A 144 8.57 17.79 -17.00
N THR A 145 8.40 16.83 -16.09
CA THR A 145 7.45 15.74 -16.24
C THR A 145 6.24 15.97 -15.33
N PRO A 146 5.02 16.04 -15.88
CA PRO A 146 3.81 16.20 -15.10
C PRO A 146 3.58 14.98 -14.21
N LEU A 147 2.96 15.21 -13.05
CA LEU A 147 2.54 14.10 -12.17
C LEU A 147 1.53 13.21 -12.88
N PRO A 148 1.73 11.89 -12.83
CA PRO A 148 0.70 10.95 -13.26
C PRO A 148 -0.58 11.09 -12.45
N ARG A 149 -1.73 10.74 -13.05
CA ARG A 149 -3.05 10.81 -12.41
C ARG A 149 -3.68 9.42 -12.30
N GLY A 150 -4.70 9.31 -11.48
CA GLY A 150 -5.41 8.05 -11.27
C GLY A 150 -4.49 6.94 -10.77
N GLU A 151 -4.56 5.76 -11.39
CA GLU A 151 -3.71 4.62 -11.05
C GLU A 151 -2.22 4.91 -11.24
N GLY A 152 -1.87 5.73 -12.23
CA GLY A 152 -0.49 6.17 -12.44
C GLY A 152 0.09 6.97 -11.27
N ALA A 153 -0.74 7.72 -10.53
CA ALA A 153 -0.31 8.45 -9.35
C ALA A 153 0.10 7.50 -8.21
N LEU A 154 -0.66 6.44 -8.00
CA LEU A 154 -0.33 5.41 -7.00
C LEU A 154 0.98 4.71 -7.35
N PHE A 155 1.14 4.31 -8.61
CA PHE A 155 2.38 3.73 -9.09
C PHE A 155 3.57 4.68 -8.89
N HIS A 156 3.40 5.98 -9.18
CA HIS A 156 4.44 6.98 -8.98
C HIS A 156 4.85 7.11 -7.50
N ILE A 157 3.88 7.17 -6.59
CA ILE A 157 4.14 7.19 -5.14
C ILE A 157 4.88 5.91 -4.71
N GLU A 158 4.48 4.76 -5.21
CA GLU A 158 5.16 3.49 -4.91
C GLU A 158 6.63 3.51 -5.37
N GLN A 159 6.92 4.04 -6.56
CA GLN A 159 8.31 4.18 -7.05
C GLN A 159 9.12 5.16 -6.20
N ILE A 160 8.51 6.27 -5.76
CA ILE A 160 9.14 7.21 -4.82
C ILE A 160 9.52 6.49 -3.53
N VAL A 161 8.58 5.77 -2.92
CA VAL A 161 8.82 5.04 -1.67
C VAL A 161 9.94 4.01 -1.84
N LYS A 162 9.91 3.22 -2.92
CA LYS A 162 10.95 2.23 -3.22
C LYS A 162 12.31 2.86 -3.46
N GLY A 163 12.35 3.99 -4.18
CA GLY A 163 13.60 4.66 -4.55
C GLY A 163 14.24 5.47 -3.42
N THR A 164 13.42 6.04 -2.52
CA THR A 164 13.89 6.90 -1.43
C THR A 164 13.93 6.21 -0.07
N GLY A 165 13.28 5.06 0.07
CA GLY A 165 13.08 4.39 1.36
C GLY A 165 12.14 5.16 2.29
N ALA A 166 11.34 6.10 1.77
CA ALA A 166 10.47 6.94 2.57
C ALA A 166 9.44 6.11 3.34
N LYS A 167 9.33 6.35 4.64
CA LYS A 167 8.30 5.78 5.51
C LYS A 167 7.02 6.61 5.51
N CYS A 168 7.11 7.87 5.11
CA CYS A 168 5.99 8.76 4.95
C CYS A 168 6.12 9.58 3.67
N VAL A 169 5.03 9.72 2.93
CA VAL A 169 4.92 10.64 1.79
C VAL A 169 3.93 11.72 2.17
N ILE A 170 4.40 12.97 2.20
CA ILE A 170 3.59 14.15 2.43
C ILE A 170 3.22 14.77 1.09
N ILE A 171 1.94 14.96 0.83
CA ILE A 171 1.42 15.58 -0.40
C ILE A 171 0.81 16.93 -0.04
N ASP A 172 1.43 18.02 -0.47
CA ASP A 172 1.00 19.39 -0.20
C ASP A 172 0.79 20.18 -1.52
N THR A 173 -0.42 20.24 -2.07
CA THR A 173 -1.70 19.74 -1.55
C THR A 173 -2.26 18.65 -2.46
N VAL A 174 -3.11 17.79 -1.91
CA VAL A 174 -3.83 16.76 -2.69
C VAL A 174 -4.73 17.39 -3.76
N GLN A 175 -5.31 18.58 -3.49
CA GLN A 175 -6.19 19.26 -4.43
C GLN A 175 -5.51 19.52 -5.79
N SER A 176 -4.22 19.89 -5.79
CA SER A 176 -3.48 20.17 -7.02
C SER A 176 -3.16 18.91 -7.84
N ILE A 177 -3.31 17.73 -7.24
CA ILE A 177 -3.14 16.44 -7.92
C ILE A 177 -4.46 15.92 -8.45
N LEU A 178 -5.57 16.20 -7.75
CA LEU A 178 -6.91 15.68 -8.09
C LEU A 178 -7.62 16.56 -9.12
N ASN A 179 -7.33 17.85 -9.18
CA ASN A 179 -7.94 18.75 -10.16
C ASN A 179 -7.25 18.57 -11.53
N PRO A 180 -8.06 18.47 -12.62
CA PRO A 180 -7.56 18.38 -13.99
C PRO A 180 -6.88 19.67 -14.45
#